data_cf186ac409713effccb84cccdc462b85
#
_entry.id   cf186ac409713effccb84cccdc462b85
#
_cell.length_a   1.000
_cell.length_b   1.000
_cell.length_c   1.000
_cell.angle_alpha   90.00
_cell.angle_beta   90.00
_cell.angle_gamma   90.00
#
_symmetry.space_group_name_H-M   'P 1'
#
loop_
_entity.id
_entity.type
_entity.pdbx_description
1 polymer ?
#
loop_
_entity_poly.entity_id
_entity_poly.type
_entity_poly.pdbx_seq_one_letter_code
_entity_poly.pdbx_strand_id
1 'polypeptide(L)'
;MKLLLITFTILQSLFATLEQKTLVSEFTLTTVNSQLSTAPMTYTGNLAMHGKQFALTMFSMEAAYDGNTLYIYSEDTEELTLSTPTEEELTQTNPFLYAQALLPVCQYAEKVVGDKTQITLTPHDRSAGIQKFVLRITTATLLPAAIEIHEDDGKLTTLRLDNARYTDEAPSFAIEKEDAFVNDLR
;
A
#
# COMPACT_ATOMS: atom_id res chain seq x y z
N MET A 1 41.01 -4.01 3.96
CA MET A 1 39.71 -3.57 4.56
C MET A 1 38.80 -3.14 3.41
N LYS A 2 37.90 -4.02 2.95
CA LYS A 2 36.92 -3.69 1.89
C LYS A 2 35.86 -2.78 2.52
N LEU A 3 35.81 -1.53 2.08
CA LEU A 3 34.73 -0.61 2.40
C LEU A 3 33.46 -1.18 1.74
N LEU A 4 32.54 -1.72 2.53
CA LEU A 4 31.23 -2.11 2.04
C LEU A 4 30.46 -0.81 1.80
N LEU A 5 30.43 -0.34 0.55
CA LEU A 5 29.50 0.71 0.14
C LEU A 5 28.08 0.10 0.23
N ILE A 6 27.37 0.43 1.29
CA ILE A 6 25.93 0.14 1.37
C ILE A 6 25.27 1.14 0.44
N THR A 7 24.96 0.70 -0.77
CA THR A 7 24.15 1.49 -1.70
C THR A 7 22.71 1.37 -1.22
N PHE A 8 22.20 2.44 -0.59
CA PHE A 8 20.77 2.52 -0.28
C PHE A 8 20.00 2.57 -1.60
N THR A 9 19.07 1.63 -1.78
CA THR A 9 18.14 1.65 -2.91
C THR A 9 17.10 2.76 -2.70
N ILE A 10 16.49 3.26 -3.79
CA ILE A 10 15.43 4.27 -3.69
C ILE A 10 14.23 3.74 -2.89
N LEU A 11 13.98 2.44 -2.93
CA LEU A 11 12.92 1.80 -2.14
C LEU A 11 13.20 1.85 -0.63
N GLN A 12 14.45 1.63 -0.21
CA GLN A 12 14.86 1.80 1.20
C GLN A 12 14.73 3.25 1.64
N SER A 13 15.06 4.21 0.75
CA SER A 13 14.89 5.64 1.03
C SER A 13 13.41 6.02 1.17
N LEU A 14 12.53 5.45 0.34
CA LEU A 14 11.08 5.62 0.48
C LEU A 14 10.58 5.12 1.84
N PHE A 15 10.94 3.89 2.23
CA PHE A 15 10.50 3.34 3.51
C PHE A 15 11.02 4.16 4.69
N ALA A 16 12.29 4.58 4.67
CA ALA A 16 12.82 5.48 5.70
C ALA A 16 12.09 6.83 5.76
N THR A 17 11.61 7.33 4.62
CA THR A 17 10.80 8.56 4.57
C THR A 17 9.41 8.33 5.18
N LEU A 18 8.76 7.21 4.87
CA LEU A 18 7.45 6.84 5.41
C LEU A 18 7.46 6.61 6.92
N GLU A 19 8.59 6.19 7.50
CA GLU A 19 8.77 6.09 8.96
C GLU A 19 8.88 7.46 9.66
N GLN A 20 9.23 8.51 8.93
CA GLN A 20 9.47 9.85 9.48
C GLN A 20 8.38 10.86 9.15
N LYS A 21 7.66 10.66 8.06
CA LYS A 21 6.66 11.59 7.52
C LYS A 21 5.38 10.85 7.17
N THR A 22 4.28 11.56 7.31
CA THR A 22 2.98 11.06 6.87
C THR A 22 2.81 11.32 5.38
N LEU A 23 2.61 10.26 4.60
CA LEU A 23 2.13 10.33 3.23
C LEU A 23 0.62 10.54 3.24
N VAL A 24 0.12 11.53 2.52
CA VAL A 24 -1.30 11.69 2.23
C VAL A 24 -1.51 11.78 0.74
N SER A 25 -2.57 11.13 0.24
CA SER A 25 -2.87 11.06 -1.19
C SER A 25 -4.34 10.75 -1.43
N GLU A 26 -4.88 11.25 -2.50
CA GLU A 26 -6.02 10.63 -3.16
C GLU A 26 -5.53 9.39 -3.92
N PHE A 27 -6.39 8.42 -4.15
CA PHE A 27 -6.02 7.26 -4.95
C PHE A 27 -7.13 6.80 -5.88
N THR A 28 -6.69 6.13 -6.95
CA THR A 28 -7.54 5.34 -7.86
C THR A 28 -7.01 3.91 -7.86
N LEU A 29 -7.84 2.97 -7.40
CA LEU A 29 -7.59 1.53 -7.46
C LEU A 29 -8.35 0.93 -8.63
N THR A 30 -7.66 0.27 -9.54
CA THR A 30 -8.27 -0.42 -10.69
C THR A 30 -7.85 -1.88 -10.68
N THR A 31 -8.82 -2.78 -10.84
CA THR A 31 -8.57 -4.22 -11.00
C THR A 31 -9.14 -4.70 -12.33
N VAL A 32 -8.30 -5.37 -13.09
CA VAL A 32 -8.62 -6.00 -14.38
C VAL A 32 -8.16 -7.44 -14.35
N ASN A 33 -8.94 -8.36 -14.90
CA ASN A 33 -8.46 -9.72 -15.17
C ASN A 33 -8.49 -9.98 -16.68
N SER A 34 -7.31 -10.14 -17.29
CA SER A 34 -7.16 -10.34 -18.73
C SER A 34 -7.67 -11.69 -19.23
N GLN A 35 -7.81 -12.68 -18.35
CA GLN A 35 -8.34 -14.00 -18.68
C GLN A 35 -9.87 -14.06 -18.57
N LEU A 36 -10.46 -13.12 -17.83
CA LEU A 36 -11.91 -13.00 -17.69
C LEU A 36 -12.35 -11.78 -18.50
N SER A 37 -13.33 -11.95 -19.38
CA SER A 37 -13.94 -10.85 -20.15
C SER A 37 -14.79 -9.93 -19.27
N THR A 38 -14.28 -9.55 -18.09
CA THR A 38 -14.96 -8.66 -17.15
C THR A 38 -14.50 -7.22 -17.34
N ALA A 39 -15.42 -6.28 -17.15
CA ALA A 39 -15.09 -4.86 -17.16
C ALA A 39 -14.13 -4.53 -15.99
N PRO A 40 -13.23 -3.55 -16.16
CA PRO A 40 -12.40 -3.05 -15.05
C PRO A 40 -13.27 -2.58 -13.88
N MET A 41 -12.91 -2.99 -12.67
CA MET A 41 -13.47 -2.42 -11.44
C MET A 41 -12.56 -1.28 -10.99
N THR A 42 -13.14 -0.10 -10.78
CA THR A 42 -12.39 1.10 -10.37
C THR A 42 -13.01 1.70 -9.13
N TYR A 43 -12.15 2.00 -8.17
CA TYR A 43 -12.48 2.60 -6.88
C TYR A 43 -11.60 3.81 -6.65
N THR A 44 -12.15 4.85 -6.02
CA THR A 44 -11.41 6.05 -5.62
C THR A 44 -11.54 6.28 -4.13
N GLY A 45 -10.56 6.93 -3.54
CA GLY A 45 -10.58 7.20 -2.11
C GLY A 45 -9.42 8.08 -1.66
N ASN A 46 -9.23 8.15 -0.35
CA ASN A 46 -8.13 8.87 0.28
C ASN A 46 -7.29 7.90 1.13
N LEU A 47 -6.00 8.16 1.18
CA LEU A 47 -5.01 7.40 1.93
C LEU A 47 -4.17 8.35 2.76
N ALA A 48 -3.97 8.02 4.03
CA ALA A 48 -2.90 8.55 4.86
C ALA A 48 -2.08 7.39 5.42
N MET A 49 -0.75 7.55 5.51
CA MET A 49 0.14 6.49 5.97
C MET A 49 1.37 7.07 6.67
N HIS A 50 1.73 6.47 7.82
CA HIS A 50 2.93 6.78 8.59
C HIS A 50 3.54 5.49 9.15
N GLY A 51 4.70 5.10 8.67
CA GLY A 51 5.27 3.79 8.99
C GLY A 51 4.31 2.67 8.62
N LYS A 52 3.91 1.87 9.61
CA LYS A 52 2.92 0.80 9.46
C LYS A 52 1.47 1.28 9.62
N GLN A 53 1.26 2.44 10.24
CA GLN A 53 -0.07 3.01 10.47
C GLN A 53 -0.67 3.54 9.17
N PHE A 54 -1.96 3.38 9.00
CA PHE A 54 -2.67 3.92 7.84
C PHE A 54 -4.13 4.27 8.17
N ALA A 55 -4.68 5.18 7.38
CA ALA A 55 -6.10 5.47 7.31
C ALA A 55 -6.52 5.53 5.84
N LEU A 56 -7.59 4.88 5.50
CA LEU A 56 -8.11 4.69 4.15
C LEU A 56 -9.61 4.97 4.15
N THR A 57 -10.09 5.78 3.21
CA THR A 57 -11.53 5.93 2.95
C THR A 57 -11.80 5.56 1.49
N MET A 58 -12.79 4.73 1.25
CA MET A 58 -13.18 4.28 -0.09
C MET A 58 -14.67 3.93 -0.11
N PHE A 59 -15.48 4.64 -0.90
CA PHE A 59 -16.95 4.51 -0.89
C PHE A 59 -17.53 4.72 0.51
N SER A 60 -18.42 3.80 0.91
CA SER A 60 -19.03 3.70 2.23
C SER A 60 -18.16 2.93 3.24
N MET A 61 -16.86 2.78 3.00
CA MET A 61 -15.94 2.05 3.88
C MET A 61 -14.78 2.93 4.33
N GLU A 62 -14.48 2.87 5.62
CA GLU A 62 -13.28 3.43 6.22
C GLU A 62 -12.47 2.28 6.85
N ALA A 63 -11.16 2.29 6.66
CA ALA A 63 -10.25 1.38 7.34
C ALA A 63 -9.09 2.15 7.94
N ALA A 64 -8.68 1.81 9.15
CA ALA A 64 -7.52 2.42 9.80
C ALA A 64 -6.77 1.40 10.64
N TYR A 65 -5.46 1.59 10.75
CA TYR A 65 -4.60 0.79 11.63
C TYR A 65 -3.71 1.72 12.44
N ASP A 66 -3.86 1.68 13.77
CA ASP A 66 -3.15 2.56 14.69
C ASP A 66 -1.78 2.03 15.16
N GLY A 67 -1.37 0.86 14.66
CA GLY A 67 -0.16 0.14 15.07
C GLY A 67 -0.45 -1.08 15.95
N ASN A 68 -1.69 -1.26 16.40
CA ASN A 68 -2.13 -2.39 17.22
C ASN A 68 -3.51 -2.92 16.78
N THR A 69 -4.46 -2.01 16.56
CA THR A 69 -5.84 -2.33 16.21
C THR A 69 -6.13 -1.94 14.77
N LEU A 70 -6.73 -2.84 14.02
CA LEU A 70 -7.35 -2.58 12.73
C LEU A 70 -8.82 -2.26 12.94
N TYR A 71 -9.23 -1.12 12.46
CA TYR A 71 -10.59 -0.59 12.45
C TYR A 71 -11.13 -0.71 11.04
N ILE A 72 -12.32 -1.28 10.88
CA ILE A 72 -13.05 -1.30 9.61
C ILE A 72 -14.48 -0.84 9.90
N TYR A 73 -14.86 0.28 9.31
CA TYR A 73 -16.21 0.81 9.40
C TYR A 73 -16.91 0.72 8.05
N SER A 74 -18.14 0.23 8.07
CA SER A 74 -19.06 0.20 6.94
C SER A 74 -20.24 1.13 7.18
N GLU A 75 -20.37 2.17 6.37
CA GLU A 75 -21.49 3.10 6.41
C GLU A 75 -22.84 2.40 6.10
N ASP A 76 -22.80 1.41 5.19
CA ASP A 76 -24.02 0.72 4.74
C ASP A 76 -24.65 -0.14 5.85
N THR A 77 -23.87 -0.63 6.78
CA THR A 77 -24.31 -1.47 7.91
C THR A 77 -24.20 -0.77 9.25
N GLU A 78 -23.61 0.44 9.29
CA GLU A 78 -23.28 1.19 10.51
C GLU A 78 -22.46 0.34 11.51
N GLU A 79 -21.64 -0.59 11.00
CA GLU A 79 -20.83 -1.51 11.79
C GLU A 79 -19.37 -1.06 11.84
N LEU A 80 -18.80 -1.01 13.05
CA LEU A 80 -17.36 -0.81 13.29
C LEU A 80 -16.76 -2.10 13.84
N THR A 81 -15.97 -2.77 13.03
CA THR A 81 -15.20 -3.96 13.43
C THR A 81 -13.82 -3.56 13.92
N LEU A 82 -13.45 -4.07 15.10
CA LEU A 82 -12.13 -3.93 15.71
C LEU A 82 -11.45 -5.31 15.74
N SER A 83 -10.20 -5.38 15.26
CA SER A 83 -9.42 -6.61 15.31
C SER A 83 -7.94 -6.35 15.59
N THR A 84 -7.22 -7.37 16.05
CA THR A 84 -5.75 -7.35 16.12
C THR A 84 -5.23 -8.14 14.92
N PRO A 85 -4.79 -7.47 13.85
CA PRO A 85 -4.39 -8.15 12.63
C PRO A 85 -3.05 -8.86 12.81
N THR A 86 -2.88 -9.97 12.12
CA THR A 86 -1.56 -10.59 11.94
C THR A 86 -0.70 -9.78 10.97
N GLU A 87 0.62 -10.02 10.96
CA GLU A 87 1.50 -9.37 9.97
C GLU A 87 1.14 -9.74 8.53
N GLU A 88 0.64 -10.95 8.29
CA GLU A 88 0.17 -11.38 6.98
C GLU A 88 -1.05 -10.58 6.52
N GLU A 89 -2.06 -10.40 7.37
CA GLU A 89 -3.24 -9.59 7.07
C GLU A 89 -2.88 -8.13 6.80
N LEU A 90 -1.97 -7.54 7.58
CA LEU A 90 -1.47 -6.18 7.34
C LEU A 90 -0.75 -6.07 5.99
N THR A 91 0.05 -7.07 5.64
CA THR A 91 0.76 -7.13 4.36
C THR A 91 -0.22 -7.17 3.19
N GLN A 92 -1.35 -7.87 3.32
CA GLN A 92 -2.39 -7.94 2.29
C GLN A 92 -3.18 -6.63 2.15
N THR A 93 -3.31 -5.85 3.23
CA THR A 93 -4.06 -4.59 3.22
C THR A 93 -3.23 -3.37 2.84
N ASN A 94 -1.90 -3.43 3.03
CA ASN A 94 -1.00 -2.31 2.78
C ASN A 94 0.05 -2.66 1.71
N PRO A 95 -0.04 -2.08 0.49
CA PRO A 95 0.85 -2.42 -0.61
C PRO A 95 2.31 -2.04 -0.38
N PHE A 96 2.61 -1.12 0.54
CA PHE A 96 3.98 -0.77 0.90
C PHE A 96 4.58 -1.81 1.84
N LEU A 97 3.81 -2.33 2.81
CA LEU A 97 4.21 -3.47 3.64
C LEU A 97 4.38 -4.73 2.77
N TYR A 98 3.50 -4.91 1.78
CA TYR A 98 3.64 -5.99 0.81
C TYR A 98 4.94 -5.89 0.02
N ALA A 99 5.32 -4.69 -0.46
CA ALA A 99 6.60 -4.47 -1.12
C ALA A 99 7.80 -4.79 -0.20
N GLN A 100 7.73 -4.44 1.09
CA GLN A 100 8.76 -4.80 2.07
C GLN A 100 8.90 -6.32 2.25
N ALA A 101 7.76 -7.02 2.36
CA ALA A 101 7.75 -8.48 2.50
C ALA A 101 8.29 -9.20 1.25
N LEU A 102 8.11 -8.62 0.06
CA LEU A 102 8.60 -9.18 -1.20
C LEU A 102 10.12 -9.02 -1.39
N LEU A 103 10.75 -8.00 -0.80
CA LEU A 103 12.17 -7.71 -1.02
C LEU A 103 13.11 -8.92 -0.82
N PRO A 104 13.02 -9.71 0.26
CA PRO A 104 13.93 -10.83 0.49
C PRO A 104 13.70 -12.02 -0.45
N VAL A 105 12.54 -12.12 -1.09
CA VAL A 105 12.12 -13.27 -1.90
C VAL A 105 12.02 -12.95 -3.39
N CYS A 106 12.37 -11.71 -3.79
CA CYS A 106 12.28 -11.23 -5.17
C CYS A 106 13.63 -10.77 -5.71
N GLN A 107 13.80 -10.90 -7.02
CA GLN A 107 14.80 -10.14 -7.76
C GLN A 107 14.36 -8.67 -7.81
N TYR A 108 15.25 -7.76 -7.41
CA TYR A 108 15.07 -6.32 -7.48
C TYR A 108 15.66 -5.75 -8.77
N ALA A 109 14.90 -4.92 -9.47
CA ALA A 109 15.37 -4.14 -10.60
C ALA A 109 14.87 -2.69 -10.48
N GLU A 110 15.73 -1.73 -10.86
CA GLU A 110 15.44 -0.30 -10.80
C GLU A 110 15.75 0.34 -12.16
N LYS A 111 14.84 1.20 -12.64
CA LYS A 111 15.00 1.91 -13.91
C LYS A 111 14.44 3.32 -13.80
N VAL A 112 15.25 4.31 -14.17
CA VAL A 112 14.78 5.71 -14.29
C VAL A 112 14.02 5.88 -15.60
N VAL A 113 12.80 6.45 -15.53
CA VAL A 113 11.92 6.73 -16.66
C VAL A 113 11.37 8.16 -16.49
N GLY A 114 11.97 9.11 -17.18
CA GLY A 114 11.64 10.53 -17.03
C GLY A 114 12.00 11.04 -15.63
N ASP A 115 11.02 11.61 -14.93
CA ASP A 115 11.12 12.12 -13.56
C ASP A 115 10.88 11.06 -12.49
N LYS A 116 10.59 9.82 -12.91
CA LYS A 116 10.24 8.71 -12.03
C LYS A 116 11.28 7.61 -12.06
N THR A 117 11.44 6.95 -10.93
CA THR A 117 12.12 5.67 -10.83
C THR A 117 11.08 4.56 -10.73
N GLN A 118 11.17 3.60 -11.65
CA GLN A 118 10.40 2.37 -11.62
C GLN A 118 11.21 1.28 -10.92
N ILE A 119 10.62 0.71 -9.89
CA ILE A 119 11.12 -0.47 -9.17
C ILE A 119 10.28 -1.66 -9.59
N THR A 120 10.93 -2.77 -9.91
CA THR A 120 10.26 -4.02 -10.24
C THR A 120 10.80 -5.11 -9.31
N LEU A 121 9.89 -5.77 -8.58
CA LEU A 121 10.17 -6.95 -7.78
C LEU A 121 9.59 -8.16 -8.51
N THR A 122 10.44 -9.12 -8.85
CA THR A 122 10.06 -10.36 -9.52
C THR A 122 10.37 -11.53 -8.61
N PRO A 123 9.38 -12.29 -8.11
CA PRO A 123 9.62 -13.42 -7.22
C PRO A 123 10.61 -14.44 -7.82
N HIS A 124 11.49 -14.97 -6.98
CA HIS A 124 12.39 -16.06 -7.37
C HIS A 124 11.62 -17.36 -7.62
N ASP A 125 10.46 -17.49 -6.99
CA ASP A 125 9.58 -18.64 -7.04
C ASP A 125 8.15 -18.18 -7.34
N ARG A 126 7.44 -18.89 -8.20
CA ARG A 126 6.05 -18.58 -8.57
C ARG A 126 5.03 -18.97 -7.49
N SER A 127 5.44 -19.59 -6.39
CA SER A 127 4.55 -19.92 -5.27
C SER A 127 3.96 -18.67 -4.59
N ALA A 128 4.52 -17.48 -4.84
CA ALA A 128 4.01 -16.22 -4.34
C ALA A 128 2.66 -15.77 -4.99
N GLY A 129 2.19 -16.46 -6.04
CA GLY A 129 0.93 -16.13 -6.74
C GLY A 129 0.99 -14.84 -7.57
N ILE A 130 2.16 -14.18 -7.65
CA ILE A 130 2.38 -12.98 -8.44
C ILE A 130 3.51 -13.16 -9.44
N GLN A 131 3.36 -12.56 -10.62
CA GLN A 131 4.41 -12.49 -11.64
C GLN A 131 5.43 -11.40 -11.33
N LYS A 132 4.94 -10.23 -10.90
CA LYS A 132 5.76 -9.08 -10.53
C LYS A 132 4.95 -8.05 -9.75
N PHE A 133 5.67 -7.29 -8.95
CA PHE A 133 5.21 -6.06 -8.31
C PHE A 133 6.00 -4.89 -8.91
N VAL A 134 5.32 -3.81 -9.29
CA VAL A 134 5.94 -2.61 -9.86
C VAL A 134 5.53 -1.40 -9.03
N LEU A 135 6.52 -0.62 -8.59
CA LEU A 135 6.31 0.63 -7.88
C LEU A 135 6.98 1.77 -8.67
N ARG A 136 6.25 2.84 -8.91
CA ARG A 136 6.78 4.07 -9.50
C ARG A 136 6.84 5.17 -8.46
N ILE A 137 8.01 5.79 -8.35
CA ILE A 137 8.32 6.84 -7.36
C ILE A 137 8.83 8.06 -8.11
N THR A 138 8.37 9.25 -7.76
CA THR A 138 8.99 10.50 -8.24
C THR A 138 10.38 10.61 -7.64
N THR A 139 11.41 10.55 -8.47
CA THR A 139 12.80 10.37 -8.04
C THR A 139 13.29 11.47 -7.09
N ALA A 140 12.94 12.73 -7.37
CA ALA A 140 13.42 13.88 -6.60
C ALA A 140 12.76 14.01 -5.22
N THR A 141 11.51 13.57 -5.07
CA THR A 141 10.70 13.79 -3.86
C THR A 141 10.44 12.51 -3.06
N LEU A 142 10.78 11.36 -3.62
CA LEU A 142 10.42 10.03 -3.10
C LEU A 142 8.91 9.81 -2.95
N LEU A 143 8.08 10.63 -3.61
CA LEU A 143 6.63 10.44 -3.58
C LEU A 143 6.23 9.26 -4.45
N PRO A 144 5.52 8.26 -3.89
CA PRO A 144 4.99 7.17 -4.67
C PRO A 144 3.90 7.69 -5.62
N ALA A 145 3.89 7.21 -6.86
CA ALA A 145 2.96 7.64 -7.89
C ALA A 145 2.02 6.52 -8.34
N ALA A 146 2.52 5.29 -8.40
CA ALA A 146 1.70 4.14 -8.78
C ALA A 146 2.30 2.83 -8.29
N ILE A 147 1.43 1.87 -8.00
CA ILE A 147 1.76 0.47 -7.69
C ILE A 147 0.98 -0.42 -8.65
N GLU A 148 1.62 -1.43 -9.21
CA GLU A 148 0.99 -2.48 -10.01
C GLU A 148 1.35 -3.84 -9.44
N ILE A 149 0.35 -4.69 -9.26
CA ILE A 149 0.50 -6.10 -8.87
C ILE A 149 -0.02 -6.94 -10.02
N HIS A 150 0.87 -7.70 -10.65
CA HIS A 150 0.54 -8.63 -11.72
C HIS A 150 0.48 -10.03 -11.14
N GLU A 151 -0.71 -10.62 -11.09
CA GLU A 151 -0.94 -11.95 -10.54
C GLU A 151 -0.83 -13.05 -11.60
N ASP A 152 -0.55 -14.29 -11.19
CA ASP A 152 -0.34 -15.42 -12.10
C ASP A 152 -1.62 -15.82 -12.85
N ASP A 153 -2.79 -15.53 -12.29
CA ASP A 153 -4.11 -15.75 -12.89
C ASP A 153 -4.52 -14.70 -13.93
N GLY A 154 -3.59 -13.78 -14.27
CA GLY A 154 -3.82 -12.69 -15.22
C GLY A 154 -4.54 -11.49 -14.64
N LYS A 155 -4.78 -11.44 -13.33
CA LYS A 155 -5.29 -10.26 -12.64
C LYS A 155 -4.19 -9.20 -12.53
N LEU A 156 -4.55 -7.97 -12.84
CA LEU A 156 -3.74 -6.76 -12.66
C LEU A 156 -4.47 -5.81 -11.72
N THR A 157 -3.86 -5.54 -10.60
CA THR A 157 -4.29 -4.51 -9.67
C THR A 157 -3.36 -3.30 -9.81
N THR A 158 -3.93 -2.14 -10.10
CA THR A 158 -3.22 -0.87 -10.21
C THR A 158 -3.74 0.10 -9.17
N LEU A 159 -2.86 0.58 -8.29
CA LEU A 159 -3.10 1.68 -7.38
C LEU A 159 -2.35 2.91 -7.90
N ARG A 160 -3.07 3.95 -8.32
CA ARG A 160 -2.49 5.26 -8.69
C ARG A 160 -2.69 6.21 -7.53
N LEU A 161 -1.65 6.95 -7.18
CA LEU A 161 -1.66 7.95 -6.14
C LEU A 161 -1.66 9.34 -6.77
N ASP A 162 -2.73 10.09 -6.51
CA ASP A 162 -2.94 11.44 -7.03
C ASP A 162 -2.78 12.45 -5.88
N ASN A 163 -2.23 13.64 -6.19
CA ASN A 163 -2.01 14.70 -5.20
C ASN A 163 -1.19 14.25 -3.97
N ALA A 164 -0.33 13.25 -4.15
CA ALA A 164 0.51 12.70 -3.10
C ALA A 164 1.46 13.76 -2.54
N ARG A 165 1.53 13.85 -1.23
CA ARG A 165 2.45 14.75 -0.52
C ARG A 165 2.84 14.18 0.84
N TYR A 166 3.98 14.62 1.35
CA TYR A 166 4.36 14.39 2.74
C TYR A 166 3.91 15.54 3.62
N THR A 167 3.47 15.22 4.84
CA THR A 167 3.13 16.17 5.90
C THR A 167 3.75 15.72 7.21
N ASP A 168 4.04 16.66 8.10
CA ASP A 168 4.48 16.39 9.46
C ASP A 168 3.27 16.17 10.40
N GLU A 169 2.05 16.48 9.95
CA GLU A 169 0.82 16.22 10.67
C GLU A 169 0.34 14.80 10.38
N ALA A 170 0.20 13.98 11.43
CA ALA A 170 -0.42 12.67 11.33
C ALA A 170 -1.92 12.80 11.61
N PRO A 171 -2.82 12.30 10.74
CA PRO A 171 -4.22 12.16 11.06
C PRO A 171 -4.43 11.13 12.18
N SER A 172 -5.64 11.06 12.72
CA SER A 172 -5.99 9.91 13.56
C SER A 172 -5.94 8.64 12.72
N PHE A 173 -5.26 7.61 13.23
CA PHE A 173 -5.26 6.27 12.67
C PHE A 173 -6.22 5.34 13.42
N ALA A 174 -7.19 5.91 14.13
CA ALA A 174 -8.29 5.21 14.78
C ALA A 174 -9.63 5.77 14.26
N ILE A 175 -10.62 4.90 14.19
CA ILE A 175 -11.98 5.27 13.78
C ILE A 175 -12.86 5.28 15.03
N GLU A 176 -13.54 6.41 15.27
CA GLU A 176 -14.53 6.60 16.33
C GLU A 176 -15.87 6.96 15.69
N LYS A 177 -16.92 6.19 15.98
CA LYS A 177 -18.28 6.40 15.48
C LYS A 177 -19.25 6.21 16.67
N GLU A 178 -19.90 7.29 17.09
CA GLU A 178 -20.75 7.29 18.30
C GLU A 178 -21.96 6.33 18.18
N ASP A 179 -22.53 6.21 16.97
CA ASP A 179 -23.76 5.45 16.72
C ASP A 179 -23.50 4.09 16.05
N ALA A 180 -22.25 3.69 15.87
CA ALA A 180 -21.92 2.43 15.20
C ALA A 180 -22.20 1.20 16.10
N PHE A 181 -22.68 0.13 15.49
CA PHE A 181 -22.61 -1.19 16.10
C PHE A 181 -21.15 -1.67 16.14
N VAL A 182 -20.60 -1.79 17.36
CA VAL A 182 -19.20 -2.19 17.54
C VAL A 182 -19.07 -3.70 17.66
N ASN A 183 -18.35 -4.31 16.74
CA ASN A 183 -17.95 -5.71 16.75
C ASN A 183 -16.47 -5.83 17.16
N ASP A 184 -16.19 -6.08 18.42
CA ASP A 184 -14.83 -6.16 18.97
C ASP A 184 -14.33 -7.61 18.93
N LEU A 185 -13.37 -7.88 18.07
CA LEU A 185 -12.74 -9.20 17.83
C LEU A 185 -11.30 -9.30 18.39
N ARG A 186 -10.89 -8.34 19.22
CA ARG A 186 -9.51 -8.29 19.78
C ARG A 186 -9.33 -9.29 20.92
#